data_6ed586ed634a4bd06f011b2807a96c0e
#
_entry.id   6ed586ed634a4bd06f011b2807a96c0e
#
_cell.length_a   1.000
_cell.length_b   1.000
_cell.length_c   1.000
_cell.angle_alpha   90.00
_cell.angle_beta   90.00
_cell.angle_gamma   90.00
#
_symmetry.space_group_name_H-M   'P 1'
#
loop_
_entity.id
_entity.type
_entity.pdbx_description
1 polymer ?
#
loop_
_entity_poly.entity_id
_entity_poly.type
_entity_poly.pdbx_seq_one_letter_code
_entity_poly.pdbx_strand_id
1 'polypeptide(L)'
;MIYSDYDDCVISVKKEVKDRQENKMSDSQLLTTLQEHIKRGQKYGYLCFWGHRQKTPEKIDKSCLSQWYPAKFEIEGVDYQNTEQYMMAQKAKLFNDENIFQQILHTDDPKKIKALGRQVKNYQDEIWIAHRYEIVVQGNLAKFSQNNHLQQFLLSTSEQIIVEASPVDQIWGIGLAADHADAMNPLKWKGLNLLGFALMDVRKQL
;
A
#
# COMPACT_ATOMS: atom_id res chain seq x y z
N MET A 1 34.76 20.49 -17.44
CA MET A 1 33.76 21.32 -16.74
C MET A 1 32.38 20.67 -16.92
N ILE A 2 32.17 19.44 -16.36
CA ILE A 2 30.93 18.63 -16.49
C ILE A 2 30.59 17.90 -15.14
N TYR A 3 31.00 18.47 -14.01
CA TYR A 3 30.73 17.83 -12.69
C TYR A 3 29.76 18.63 -11.79
N SER A 4 29.21 19.76 -12.26
CA SER A 4 28.33 20.62 -11.42
C SER A 4 26.86 20.21 -11.45
N ASP A 5 26.39 19.61 -12.54
CA ASP A 5 24.94 19.36 -12.73
C ASP A 5 24.43 18.10 -12.01
N TYR A 6 25.31 17.17 -11.67
CA TYR A 6 24.93 15.94 -10.96
C TYR A 6 24.71 16.16 -9.46
N ASP A 7 25.53 17.01 -8.87
CA ASP A 7 25.43 17.34 -7.43
C ASP A 7 24.21 18.23 -7.14
N ASP A 8 23.87 19.15 -8.03
CA ASP A 8 22.68 20.00 -7.89
C ASP A 8 21.38 19.21 -8.02
N CYS A 9 21.33 18.20 -8.89
CA CYS A 9 20.18 17.31 -9.03
C CYS A 9 19.98 16.45 -7.77
N VAL A 10 21.06 15.89 -7.21
CA VAL A 10 21.03 15.08 -5.97
C VAL A 10 20.64 15.93 -4.76
N ILE A 11 21.07 17.18 -4.68
CA ILE A 11 20.71 18.11 -3.61
C ILE A 11 19.24 18.53 -3.73
N SER A 12 18.74 18.78 -4.95
CA SER A 12 17.34 19.11 -5.21
C SER A 12 16.41 17.96 -4.81
N VAL A 13 16.73 16.72 -5.22
CA VAL A 13 15.96 15.51 -4.85
C VAL A 13 15.96 15.27 -3.33
N LYS A 14 17.12 15.46 -2.67
CA LYS A 14 17.21 15.35 -1.19
C LYS A 14 16.39 16.43 -0.48
N LYS A 15 16.31 17.63 -1.02
CA LYS A 15 15.51 18.73 -0.46
C LYS A 15 14.02 18.48 -0.65
N GLU A 16 13.59 18.04 -1.84
CA GLU A 16 12.19 17.65 -2.09
C GLU A 16 11.74 16.46 -1.23
N VAL A 17 12.63 15.48 -1.01
CA VAL A 17 12.35 14.36 -0.10
C VAL A 17 12.23 14.84 1.35
N LYS A 18 13.08 15.78 1.78
CA LYS A 18 13.02 16.35 3.12
C LYS A 18 11.77 17.21 3.33
N ASP A 19 11.40 18.06 2.37
CA ASP A 19 10.21 18.89 2.42
C ASP A 19 8.91 18.05 2.37
N ARG A 20 8.92 16.90 1.68
CA ARG A 20 7.84 15.92 1.73
C ARG A 20 7.77 15.18 3.07
N GLN A 21 8.91 14.93 3.73
CA GLN A 21 8.95 14.26 5.04
C GLN A 21 8.42 15.16 6.17
N GLU A 22 8.64 16.47 6.11
CA GLU A 22 8.19 17.42 7.14
C GLU A 22 6.65 17.61 7.16
N ASN A 23 5.95 17.28 6.06
CA ASN A 23 4.48 17.36 5.96
C ASN A 23 3.77 16.00 5.93
N LYS A 24 4.49 14.90 6.08
CA LYS A 24 3.91 13.56 5.96
C LYS A 24 3.31 13.12 7.30
N MET A 25 2.01 12.84 7.28
CA MET A 25 1.33 12.23 8.43
C MET A 25 1.98 10.87 8.76
N SER A 26 2.26 10.63 10.03
CA SER A 26 2.72 9.31 10.46
C SER A 26 1.63 8.26 10.25
N ASP A 27 2.02 7.00 10.14
CA ASP A 27 1.10 5.86 9.97
C ASP A 27 -0.06 5.87 10.98
N SER A 28 0.22 6.23 12.24
CA SER A 28 -0.80 6.32 13.29
C SER A 28 -1.70 7.56 13.18
N GLN A 29 -1.23 8.64 12.61
CA GLN A 29 -2.02 9.88 12.44
C GLN A 29 -3.19 9.69 11.46
N LEU A 30 -3.05 8.83 10.44
CA LEU A 30 -4.15 8.52 9.52
C LEU A 30 -5.36 7.96 10.25
N LEU A 31 -5.15 6.97 11.10
CA LEU A 31 -6.23 6.39 11.90
C LEU A 31 -6.75 7.38 12.94
N THR A 32 -5.87 8.12 13.60
CA THR A 32 -6.25 9.13 14.60
C THR A 32 -7.14 10.21 13.99
N THR A 33 -6.83 10.71 12.82
CA THR A 33 -7.65 11.69 12.08
C THR A 33 -9.05 11.14 11.78
N LEU A 34 -9.14 9.89 11.29
CA LEU A 34 -10.45 9.26 11.08
C LEU A 34 -11.25 9.12 12.38
N GLN A 35 -10.58 8.72 13.46
CA GLN A 35 -11.21 8.58 14.79
C GLN A 35 -11.73 9.92 15.32
N GLU A 36 -11.00 11.01 15.10
CA GLU A 36 -11.44 12.36 15.49
C GLU A 36 -12.68 12.81 14.71
N HIS A 37 -12.70 12.55 13.39
CA HIS A 37 -13.88 12.85 12.57
C HIS A 37 -15.13 12.12 13.08
N ILE A 38 -15.00 10.85 13.43
CA ILE A 38 -16.09 10.06 13.98
C ILE A 38 -16.54 10.61 15.35
N LYS A 39 -15.60 10.96 16.24
CA LYS A 39 -15.92 11.59 17.53
C LYS A 39 -16.66 12.92 17.39
N ARG A 40 -16.43 13.64 16.28
CA ARG A 40 -17.15 14.87 15.91
C ARG A 40 -18.51 14.61 15.25
N GLY A 41 -18.94 13.33 15.14
CA GLY A 41 -20.24 12.94 14.61
C GLY A 41 -20.27 12.71 13.10
N GLN A 42 -19.15 12.72 12.40
CA GLN A 42 -19.10 12.38 10.98
C GLN A 42 -19.44 10.89 10.78
N LYS A 43 -20.25 10.60 9.77
CA LYS A 43 -20.67 9.25 9.42
C LYS A 43 -20.07 8.86 8.08
N TYR A 44 -19.60 7.61 7.98
CA TYR A 44 -19.00 7.06 6.77
C TYR A 44 -19.63 5.72 6.40
N GLY A 45 -19.71 5.43 5.11
CA GLY A 45 -19.87 4.06 4.63
C GLY A 45 -18.54 3.32 4.69
N TYR A 46 -18.55 2.01 4.83
CA TYR A 46 -17.36 1.18 4.92
C TYR A 46 -17.39 0.07 3.88
N LEU A 47 -16.26 -0.15 3.18
CA LEU A 47 -16.05 -1.27 2.29
C LEU A 47 -14.97 -2.18 2.89
N CYS A 48 -15.40 -3.24 3.59
CA CYS A 48 -14.49 -4.25 4.12
C CYS A 48 -14.11 -5.26 3.05
N PHE A 49 -12.81 -5.48 2.87
CA PHE A 49 -12.26 -6.53 2.03
C PHE A 49 -11.20 -7.35 2.79
N TRP A 50 -10.98 -8.56 2.35
CA TRP A 50 -9.89 -9.44 2.75
C TRP A 50 -9.76 -10.59 1.76
N GLY A 51 -8.50 -10.96 1.44
CA GLY A 51 -8.20 -11.97 0.44
C GLY A 51 -8.25 -11.45 -1.00
N HIS A 52 -7.65 -12.22 -1.91
CA HIS A 52 -7.40 -11.85 -3.30
C HIS A 52 -8.19 -12.69 -4.31
N ARG A 53 -9.04 -13.60 -3.85
CA ARG A 53 -9.81 -14.50 -4.73
C ARG A 53 -11.15 -13.87 -5.07
N GLN A 54 -11.41 -13.69 -6.36
CA GLN A 54 -12.73 -13.27 -6.85
C GLN A 54 -13.79 -14.32 -6.51
N LYS A 55 -14.97 -13.86 -6.16
CA LYS A 55 -16.13 -14.75 -5.94
C LYS A 55 -16.66 -15.33 -7.26
N THR A 56 -16.63 -14.50 -8.31
CA THR A 56 -17.08 -14.86 -9.65
C THR A 56 -15.94 -14.54 -10.63
N PRO A 57 -15.43 -15.52 -11.41
CA PRO A 57 -14.21 -15.36 -12.21
C PRO A 57 -14.19 -14.17 -13.17
N GLU A 58 -15.34 -13.77 -13.72
CA GLU A 58 -15.44 -12.73 -14.74
C GLU A 58 -15.86 -11.36 -14.20
N LYS A 59 -16.11 -11.25 -12.89
CA LYS A 59 -16.61 -10.02 -12.28
C LYS A 59 -15.58 -9.44 -11.32
N ILE A 60 -15.08 -8.25 -11.64
CA ILE A 60 -14.25 -7.50 -10.69
C ILE A 60 -15.06 -7.22 -9.42
N ASP A 61 -14.48 -7.57 -8.29
CA ASP A 61 -15.04 -7.34 -6.96
C ASP A 61 -13.97 -6.80 -6.00
N LYS A 62 -14.34 -6.61 -4.74
CA LYS A 62 -13.46 -6.05 -3.72
C LYS A 62 -12.15 -6.82 -3.47
N SER A 63 -12.00 -8.04 -3.98
CA SER A 63 -10.74 -8.80 -3.91
C SER A 63 -9.62 -8.11 -4.69
N CYS A 64 -9.95 -7.28 -5.70
CA CYS A 64 -8.97 -6.51 -6.45
C CYS A 64 -8.23 -5.46 -5.61
N LEU A 65 -8.76 -5.11 -4.43
CA LEU A 65 -8.10 -4.19 -3.48
C LEU A 65 -6.92 -4.85 -2.75
N SER A 66 -6.85 -6.18 -2.75
CA SER A 66 -5.76 -6.91 -2.10
C SER A 66 -4.42 -6.69 -2.80
N GLN A 67 -3.34 -6.60 -2.01
CA GLN A 67 -1.96 -6.59 -2.51
C GLN A 67 -1.60 -7.87 -3.29
N TRP A 68 -2.26 -8.99 -3.00
CA TRP A 68 -2.01 -10.28 -3.62
C TRP A 68 -2.86 -10.53 -4.87
N TYR A 69 -3.75 -9.61 -5.23
CA TYR A 69 -4.59 -9.75 -6.41
C TYR A 69 -3.73 -9.71 -7.68
N PRO A 70 -3.84 -10.71 -8.58
CA PRO A 70 -3.09 -10.73 -9.83
C PRO A 70 -3.51 -9.54 -10.72
N ALA A 71 -2.60 -8.62 -10.92
CA ALA A 71 -2.77 -7.47 -11.80
C ALA A 71 -1.39 -6.99 -12.22
N LYS A 72 -1.06 -7.18 -13.48
CA LYS A 72 0.23 -6.74 -14.05
C LYS A 72 0.26 -5.22 -14.19
N PHE A 73 1.40 -4.66 -13.87
CA PHE A 73 1.73 -3.24 -14.11
C PHE A 73 3.24 -3.07 -14.19
N GLU A 74 3.67 -1.98 -14.79
CA GLU A 74 5.08 -1.61 -14.95
C GLU A 74 5.40 -0.36 -14.13
N ILE A 75 6.58 -0.33 -13.51
CA ILE A 75 7.18 0.88 -12.94
C ILE A 75 8.66 0.89 -13.32
N GLU A 76 9.14 1.98 -13.93
CA GLU A 76 10.54 2.20 -14.32
C GLU A 76 11.12 1.06 -15.18
N GLY A 77 10.33 0.53 -16.11
CA GLY A 77 10.73 -0.55 -17.01
C GLY A 77 10.77 -1.94 -16.36
N VAL A 78 10.25 -2.09 -15.14
CA VAL A 78 10.14 -3.36 -14.43
C VAL A 78 8.69 -3.79 -14.33
N ASP A 79 8.38 -5.01 -14.81
CA ASP A 79 7.07 -5.62 -14.71
C ASP A 79 6.85 -6.28 -13.36
N TYR A 80 5.67 -6.03 -12.77
CA TYR A 80 5.22 -6.64 -11.52
C TYR A 80 3.90 -7.37 -11.72
N GLN A 81 3.74 -8.53 -11.08
CA GLN A 81 2.54 -9.37 -11.20
C GLN A 81 1.43 -9.00 -10.21
N ASN A 82 1.79 -8.33 -9.12
CA ASN A 82 0.89 -7.83 -8.07
C ASN A 82 1.64 -6.81 -7.19
N THR A 83 0.89 -6.08 -6.39
CA THR A 83 1.46 -5.02 -5.54
C THR A 83 2.25 -5.55 -4.34
N GLU A 84 2.06 -6.80 -3.91
CA GLU A 84 2.94 -7.44 -2.92
C GLU A 84 4.34 -7.64 -3.49
N GLN A 85 4.45 -8.08 -4.76
CA GLN A 85 5.75 -8.22 -5.42
C GLN A 85 6.48 -6.88 -5.50
N TYR A 86 5.78 -5.82 -5.91
CA TYR A 86 6.34 -4.48 -5.94
C TYR A 86 6.82 -4.03 -4.54
N MET A 87 5.95 -4.13 -3.53
CA MET A 87 6.27 -3.71 -2.16
C MET A 87 7.51 -4.44 -1.61
N MET A 88 7.61 -5.75 -1.81
CA MET A 88 8.76 -6.52 -1.33
C MET A 88 10.03 -6.25 -2.16
N ALA A 89 9.91 -6.02 -3.47
CA ALA A 89 11.01 -5.63 -4.33
C ALA A 89 11.56 -4.25 -3.92
N GLN A 90 10.68 -3.26 -3.68
CA GLN A 90 11.11 -1.96 -3.19
C GLN A 90 11.75 -2.03 -1.79
N LYS A 91 11.27 -2.92 -0.93
CA LYS A 91 11.92 -3.19 0.35
C LYS A 91 13.35 -3.70 0.16
N ALA A 92 13.57 -4.65 -0.75
CA ALA A 92 14.91 -5.15 -1.05
C ALA A 92 15.82 -4.05 -1.62
N LYS A 93 15.32 -3.22 -2.54
CA LYS A 93 16.05 -2.04 -3.07
C LYS A 93 16.41 -1.06 -1.95
N LEU A 94 15.48 -0.72 -1.07
CA LEU A 94 15.67 0.23 0.03
C LEU A 94 16.85 -0.17 0.94
N PHE A 95 17.06 -1.46 1.12
CA PHE A 95 18.14 -2.02 1.94
C PHE A 95 19.34 -2.54 1.12
N ASN A 96 19.40 -2.23 -0.19
CA ASN A 96 20.47 -2.62 -1.10
C ASN A 96 20.70 -4.15 -1.18
N ASP A 97 19.63 -4.95 -1.07
CA ASP A 97 19.69 -6.41 -1.22
C ASP A 97 19.29 -6.83 -2.63
N GLU A 98 20.21 -6.65 -3.58
CA GLU A 98 19.98 -6.96 -5.00
C GLU A 98 19.66 -8.45 -5.22
N ASN A 99 20.24 -9.34 -4.43
CA ASN A 99 19.98 -10.78 -4.55
C ASN A 99 18.51 -11.11 -4.22
N ILE A 100 17.99 -10.58 -3.11
CA ILE A 100 16.57 -10.78 -2.76
C ILE A 100 15.65 -10.04 -3.74
N PHE A 101 16.04 -8.87 -4.22
CA PHE A 101 15.29 -8.16 -5.26
C PHE A 101 15.09 -9.02 -6.51
N GLN A 102 16.16 -9.60 -7.04
CA GLN A 102 16.08 -10.47 -8.22
C GLN A 102 15.25 -11.73 -7.96
N GLN A 103 15.38 -12.36 -6.80
CA GLN A 103 14.56 -13.52 -6.45
C GLN A 103 13.06 -13.19 -6.38
N ILE A 104 12.70 -12.01 -5.87
CA ILE A 104 11.31 -11.55 -5.82
C ILE A 104 10.75 -11.36 -7.23
N LEU A 105 11.51 -10.78 -8.16
CA LEU A 105 11.06 -10.58 -9.54
C LEU A 105 10.86 -11.91 -10.30
N HIS A 106 11.56 -12.97 -9.91
CA HIS A 106 11.48 -14.29 -10.55
C HIS A 106 10.38 -15.20 -9.97
N THR A 107 9.51 -14.71 -9.10
CA THR A 107 8.37 -15.48 -8.58
C THR A 107 7.08 -14.67 -8.56
N ASP A 108 5.97 -15.30 -8.92
CA ASP A 108 4.62 -14.75 -8.89
C ASP A 108 3.79 -15.22 -7.68
N ASP A 109 4.33 -16.19 -6.89
CA ASP A 109 3.66 -16.68 -5.68
C ASP A 109 3.76 -15.67 -4.52
N PRO A 110 2.65 -15.03 -4.11
CA PRO A 110 2.67 -14.02 -3.06
C PRO A 110 3.18 -14.53 -1.70
N LYS A 111 3.04 -15.83 -1.41
CA LYS A 111 3.57 -16.41 -0.17
C LYS A 111 5.09 -16.47 -0.20
N LYS A 112 5.66 -16.87 -1.34
CA LYS A 112 7.12 -16.87 -1.55
C LYS A 112 7.67 -15.46 -1.54
N ILE A 113 7.02 -14.53 -2.24
CA ILE A 113 7.37 -13.10 -2.26
C ILE A 113 7.44 -12.55 -0.83
N LYS A 114 6.40 -12.78 -0.03
CA LYS A 114 6.36 -12.34 1.38
C LYS A 114 7.47 -13.00 2.22
N ALA A 115 7.77 -14.27 1.98
CA ALA A 115 8.85 -14.98 2.67
C ALA A 115 10.23 -14.41 2.31
N LEU A 116 10.47 -14.07 1.02
CA LEU A 116 11.70 -13.40 0.56
C LEU A 116 11.84 -12.01 1.18
N GLY A 117 10.77 -11.22 1.22
CA GLY A 117 10.75 -9.91 1.85
C GLY A 117 11.12 -9.91 3.35
N ARG A 118 10.96 -11.05 4.04
CA ARG A 118 11.42 -11.23 5.43
C ARG A 118 12.91 -11.56 5.52
N GLN A 119 13.54 -11.96 4.42
CA GLN A 119 14.96 -12.33 4.35
C GLN A 119 15.85 -11.17 3.91
N VAL A 120 15.27 -10.01 3.61
CA VAL A 120 16.02 -8.81 3.22
C VAL A 120 17.05 -8.47 4.29
N LYS A 121 18.32 -8.40 3.86
CA LYS A 121 19.47 -8.09 4.72
C LYS A 121 19.48 -6.60 5.08
N ASN A 122 20.23 -6.26 6.12
CA ASN A 122 20.41 -4.88 6.60
C ASN A 122 19.10 -4.14 6.90
N TYR A 123 18.03 -4.89 7.14
CA TYR A 123 16.71 -4.35 7.46
C TYR A 123 16.74 -3.51 8.74
N GLN A 124 16.12 -2.34 8.68
CA GLN A 124 15.94 -1.43 9.82
C GLN A 124 14.47 -0.98 9.86
N ASP A 125 13.81 -1.23 10.99
CA ASP A 125 12.37 -0.92 11.14
C ASP A 125 12.06 0.55 10.89
N GLU A 126 12.87 1.46 11.43
CA GLU A 126 12.65 2.91 11.30
C GLU A 126 12.67 3.37 9.84
N ILE A 127 13.64 2.86 9.06
CA ILE A 127 13.75 3.18 7.64
C ILE A 127 12.56 2.61 6.88
N TRP A 128 12.16 1.36 7.16
CA TRP A 128 11.02 0.74 6.52
C TRP A 128 9.71 1.48 6.84
N ILE A 129 9.47 1.81 8.09
CA ILE A 129 8.29 2.55 8.53
C ILE A 129 8.21 3.92 7.82
N ALA A 130 9.32 4.62 7.67
CA ALA A 130 9.37 5.90 7.00
C ALA A 130 9.00 5.84 5.49
N HIS A 131 9.18 4.68 4.84
CA HIS A 131 9.02 4.54 3.38
C HIS A 131 7.85 3.65 2.96
N ARG A 132 7.42 2.70 3.81
CA ARG A 132 6.47 1.63 3.43
C ARG A 132 5.14 2.14 2.89
N TYR A 133 4.59 3.22 3.46
CA TYR A 133 3.30 3.75 3.05
C TYR A 133 3.35 4.29 1.61
N GLU A 134 4.36 5.11 1.31
CA GLU A 134 4.56 5.66 -0.03
C GLU A 134 4.80 4.57 -1.07
N ILE A 135 5.63 3.58 -0.76
CA ILE A 135 5.84 2.42 -1.63
C ILE A 135 4.51 1.75 -1.98
N VAL A 136 3.63 1.54 -1.00
CA VAL A 136 2.33 0.92 -1.24
C VAL A 136 1.39 1.83 -2.04
N VAL A 137 1.40 3.14 -1.80
CA VAL A 137 0.64 4.10 -2.61
C VAL A 137 1.11 4.05 -4.07
N GLN A 138 2.42 4.14 -4.34
CA GLN A 138 2.97 4.10 -5.69
C GLN A 138 2.63 2.81 -6.44
N GLY A 139 2.83 1.65 -5.80
CA GLY A 139 2.49 0.36 -6.41
C GLY A 139 1.00 0.24 -6.74
N ASN A 140 0.12 0.70 -5.85
CA ASN A 140 -1.31 0.67 -6.11
C ASN A 140 -1.72 1.73 -7.15
N LEU A 141 -1.11 2.91 -7.17
CA LEU A 141 -1.36 3.90 -8.23
C LEU A 141 -1.04 3.32 -9.60
N ALA A 142 0.11 2.67 -9.77
CA ALA A 142 0.47 2.00 -11.02
C ALA A 142 -0.50 0.86 -11.37
N LYS A 143 -0.83 0.00 -10.40
CA LYS A 143 -1.80 -1.08 -10.59
C LYS A 143 -3.15 -0.57 -11.10
N PHE A 144 -3.72 0.43 -10.44
CA PHE A 144 -5.07 0.90 -10.77
C PHE A 144 -5.08 1.81 -12.00
N SER A 145 -4.07 2.63 -12.24
CA SER A 145 -3.99 3.48 -13.44
C SER A 145 -3.75 2.68 -14.72
N GLN A 146 -3.04 1.55 -14.65
CA GLN A 146 -2.75 0.71 -15.82
C GLN A 146 -3.78 -0.39 -16.05
N ASN A 147 -4.76 -0.58 -15.18
CA ASN A 147 -5.81 -1.60 -15.28
C ASN A 147 -7.20 -0.96 -15.21
N ASN A 148 -7.76 -0.54 -16.32
CA ASN A 148 -8.99 0.25 -16.42
C ASN A 148 -10.18 -0.34 -15.60
N HIS A 149 -10.42 -1.67 -15.69
CA HIS A 149 -11.52 -2.29 -14.94
C HIS A 149 -11.31 -2.23 -13.42
N LEU A 150 -10.05 -2.32 -12.97
CA LEU A 150 -9.72 -2.18 -11.55
C LEU A 150 -9.86 -0.72 -11.11
N GLN A 151 -9.44 0.24 -11.95
CA GLN A 151 -9.61 1.67 -11.73
C GLN A 151 -11.08 2.02 -11.54
N GLN A 152 -11.94 1.56 -12.45
CA GLN A 152 -13.39 1.79 -12.36
C GLN A 152 -13.97 1.22 -11.06
N PHE A 153 -13.52 0.03 -10.63
CA PHE A 153 -13.95 -0.52 -9.35
C PHE A 153 -13.52 0.37 -8.17
N LEU A 154 -12.25 0.80 -8.12
CA LEU A 154 -11.74 1.65 -7.03
C LEU A 154 -12.50 2.99 -6.98
N LEU A 155 -12.71 3.63 -8.13
CA LEU A 155 -13.48 4.88 -8.22
C LEU A 155 -14.95 4.69 -7.80
N SER A 156 -15.56 3.54 -8.10
CA SER A 156 -16.94 3.23 -7.69
C SER A 156 -17.13 3.12 -6.18
N THR A 157 -16.05 2.98 -5.41
CA THR A 157 -16.12 2.99 -3.93
C THR A 157 -16.43 4.39 -3.37
N SER A 158 -16.39 5.43 -4.20
CA SER A 158 -16.77 6.81 -3.86
C SER A 158 -16.18 7.27 -2.52
N GLU A 159 -16.98 7.76 -1.58
CA GLU A 159 -16.53 8.28 -0.28
C GLU A 159 -16.41 7.21 0.82
N GLN A 160 -16.58 5.94 0.48
CA GLN A 160 -16.45 4.88 1.49
C GLN A 160 -15.04 4.80 2.06
N ILE A 161 -14.96 4.53 3.35
CA ILE A 161 -13.71 4.13 4.00
C ILE A 161 -13.40 2.70 3.56
N ILE A 162 -12.27 2.51 2.91
CA ILE A 162 -11.79 1.20 2.48
C ILE A 162 -11.08 0.54 3.68
N VAL A 163 -11.45 -0.70 4.00
CA VAL A 163 -11.01 -1.38 5.22
C VAL A 163 -10.43 -2.75 4.87
N GLU A 164 -9.14 -2.94 5.12
CA GLU A 164 -8.56 -4.28 5.10
C GLU A 164 -8.93 -5.02 6.39
N ALA A 165 -10.01 -5.80 6.32
CA ALA A 165 -10.55 -6.54 7.45
C ALA A 165 -9.81 -7.88 7.68
N SER A 166 -8.49 -7.77 7.89
CA SER A 166 -7.61 -8.90 8.20
C SER A 166 -7.54 -9.10 9.70
N PRO A 167 -7.91 -10.28 10.23
CA PRO A 167 -7.82 -10.55 11.66
C PRO A 167 -6.38 -10.77 12.15
N VAL A 168 -5.42 -10.94 11.23
CA VAL A 168 -4.03 -11.28 11.55
C VAL A 168 -3.03 -10.17 11.19
N ASP A 169 -3.49 -9.10 10.54
CA ASP A 169 -2.63 -7.98 10.16
C ASP A 169 -3.06 -6.70 10.89
N GLN A 170 -2.18 -6.17 11.73
CA GLN A 170 -2.44 -4.95 12.51
C GLN A 170 -1.73 -3.73 11.91
N ILE A 171 -0.98 -3.91 10.83
CA ILE A 171 -0.30 -2.82 10.14
C ILE A 171 -1.11 -2.39 8.91
N TRP A 172 -1.27 -3.30 7.97
CA TRP A 172 -2.00 -3.02 6.73
C TRP A 172 -3.51 -3.14 6.91
N GLY A 173 -3.96 -4.04 7.81
CA GLY A 173 -5.35 -4.26 8.16
C GLY A 173 -5.74 -3.71 9.54
N ILE A 174 -6.99 -3.97 9.90
CA ILE A 174 -7.60 -3.50 11.17
C ILE A 174 -7.43 -4.47 12.34
N GLY A 175 -6.82 -5.66 12.15
CA GLY A 175 -6.69 -6.69 13.16
C GLY A 175 -8.03 -7.33 13.57
N LEU A 176 -9.08 -7.19 12.76
CA LEU A 176 -10.42 -7.76 12.96
C LEU A 176 -10.93 -8.35 11.64
N ALA A 177 -11.72 -9.41 11.71
CA ALA A 177 -12.41 -9.97 10.56
C ALA A 177 -13.61 -9.08 10.16
N ALA A 178 -14.05 -9.16 8.90
CA ALA A 178 -15.12 -8.31 8.36
C ALA A 178 -16.49 -8.53 9.01
N ASP A 179 -16.72 -9.69 9.59
CA ASP A 179 -17.94 -10.07 10.32
C ASP A 179 -17.87 -9.77 11.82
N HIS A 180 -16.74 -9.24 12.31
CA HIS A 180 -16.63 -8.81 13.70
C HIS A 180 -17.52 -7.59 13.95
N ALA A 181 -18.20 -7.54 15.10
CA ALA A 181 -19.14 -6.46 15.46
C ALA A 181 -18.50 -5.06 15.40
N ASP A 182 -17.19 -4.96 15.68
CA ASP A 182 -16.44 -3.70 15.67
C ASP A 182 -15.72 -3.41 14.33
N ALA A 183 -15.90 -4.22 13.29
CA ALA A 183 -15.20 -4.01 12.01
C ALA A 183 -15.52 -2.65 11.37
N MET A 184 -16.73 -2.15 11.55
CA MET A 184 -17.18 -0.84 11.05
C MET A 184 -17.03 0.29 12.09
N ASN A 185 -16.26 0.06 13.17
CA ASN A 185 -16.02 1.04 14.21
C ASN A 185 -14.52 1.34 14.38
N PRO A 186 -13.98 2.36 13.71
CA PRO A 186 -12.54 2.70 13.78
C PRO A 186 -12.02 2.99 15.19
N LEU A 187 -12.90 3.34 16.14
CA LEU A 187 -12.52 3.54 17.55
C LEU A 187 -12.15 2.22 18.27
N LYS A 188 -12.48 1.08 17.64
CA LYS A 188 -12.26 -0.27 18.17
C LYS A 188 -11.27 -1.10 17.36
N TRP A 189 -10.73 -0.56 16.27
CA TRP A 189 -9.74 -1.29 15.47
C TRP A 189 -8.49 -1.59 16.26
N LYS A 190 -7.92 -2.76 16.02
CA LYS A 190 -6.69 -3.25 16.65
C LYS A 190 -5.47 -3.01 15.77
N GLY A 191 -5.67 -2.54 14.56
CA GLY A 191 -4.64 -2.27 13.55
C GLY A 191 -4.87 -0.94 12.84
N LEU A 192 -3.87 -0.52 12.06
CA LEU A 192 -3.75 0.83 11.50
C LEU A 192 -4.54 1.03 10.19
N ASN A 193 -4.96 -0.06 9.50
CA ASN A 193 -5.62 0.00 8.19
C ASN A 193 -4.81 0.74 7.11
N LEU A 194 -3.49 0.64 7.12
CA LEU A 194 -2.64 1.42 6.20
C LEU A 194 -2.95 1.12 4.72
N LEU A 195 -3.28 -0.13 4.36
CA LEU A 195 -3.66 -0.45 2.98
C LEU A 195 -4.97 0.25 2.59
N GLY A 196 -5.96 0.28 3.48
CA GLY A 196 -7.20 0.99 3.22
C GLY A 196 -6.97 2.48 2.98
N PHE A 197 -6.15 3.13 3.80
CA PHE A 197 -5.78 4.54 3.62
C PHE A 197 -4.99 4.76 2.32
N ALA A 198 -4.01 3.93 2.00
CA ALA A 198 -3.24 4.02 0.76
C ALA A 198 -4.15 3.91 -0.48
N LEU A 199 -5.11 2.99 -0.48
CA LEU A 199 -6.09 2.85 -1.56
C LEU A 199 -7.01 4.08 -1.69
N MET A 200 -7.40 4.70 -0.57
CA MET A 200 -8.16 5.95 -0.61
C MET A 200 -7.33 7.12 -1.15
N ASP A 201 -6.05 7.18 -0.85
CA ASP A 201 -5.15 8.19 -1.42
C ASP A 201 -4.89 7.95 -2.91
N VAL A 202 -4.77 6.71 -3.35
CA VAL A 202 -4.73 6.34 -4.79
C VAL A 202 -6.03 6.76 -5.48
N ARG A 203 -7.19 6.46 -4.89
CA ARG A 203 -8.50 6.86 -5.44
C ARG A 203 -8.63 8.37 -5.68
N LYS A 204 -8.02 9.20 -4.82
CA LYS A 204 -8.01 10.66 -4.99
C LYS A 204 -7.11 11.15 -6.12
N GLN A 205 -6.13 10.33 -6.53
CA GLN A 205 -5.15 10.67 -7.56
C GLN A 205 -5.57 10.21 -8.96
N LEU A 206 -6.58 9.35 -9.06
CA LEU A 206 -7.12 8.80 -10.31
C LEU A 206 -8.31 9.63 -10.82
#